data_c49026e73b9cb6e23fea8dd9985647e0
#
_entry.id   c49026e73b9cb6e23fea8dd9985647e0
#
_cell.length_a   1.000
_cell.length_b   1.000
_cell.length_c   1.000
_cell.angle_alpha   90.00
_cell.angle_beta   90.00
_cell.angle_gamma   90.00
#
_symmetry.space_group_name_H-M   'P 1'
#
loop_
_entity.id
_entity.type
_entity.pdbx_description
1 polymer ?
#
loop_
_entity_poly.entity_id
_entity_poly.type
_entity_poly.pdbx_seq_one_letter_code
_entity_poly.pdbx_strand_id
1 'polypeptide(L)'
;MKILVVEDDPFVRDMAVAGLEDAGYEVMEAATGGQALRLLQAGIAVDALLTDIRMPEANGWEVAKAYRERFPDLPVLYVTGYAEQMQPVPGGIIISKPYKMAQVIGVLSTWAA
;
A
#
# COMPACT_ATOMS: atom_id res chain seq x y z
N MET A 1 8.61 8.38 -8.16
CA MET A 1 8.33 7.52 -7.00
C MET A 1 7.43 6.37 -7.43
N LYS A 2 7.85 5.15 -7.17
CA LYS A 2 7.10 3.95 -7.52
C LYS A 2 6.34 3.45 -6.32
N ILE A 3 5.02 3.28 -6.45
CA ILE A 3 4.12 2.86 -5.37
C ILE A 3 3.55 1.49 -5.67
N LEU A 4 3.65 0.57 -4.72
CA LEU A 4 2.96 -0.71 -4.80
C LEU A 4 1.58 -0.56 -4.17
N VAL A 5 0.54 -0.81 -4.96
CA VAL A 5 -0.85 -0.81 -4.50
C VAL A 5 -1.29 -2.25 -4.34
N VAL A 6 -1.67 -2.63 -3.13
CA VAL A 6 -2.17 -3.96 -2.80
C VAL A 6 -3.63 -3.85 -2.39
N GLU A 7 -4.52 -4.34 -3.24
CA GLU A 7 -5.97 -4.24 -3.05
C GLU A 7 -6.65 -5.40 -3.77
N ASP A 8 -7.47 -6.17 -3.07
CA ASP A 8 -8.13 -7.34 -3.64
C ASP A 8 -9.39 -7.01 -4.46
N ASP A 9 -10.04 -5.88 -4.19
CA ASP A 9 -11.18 -5.42 -4.98
C ASP A 9 -10.66 -4.76 -6.27
N PRO A 10 -10.91 -5.37 -7.46
CA PRO A 10 -10.36 -4.82 -8.71
C PRO A 10 -10.88 -3.42 -9.04
N PHE A 11 -12.11 -3.10 -8.67
CA PHE A 11 -12.67 -1.77 -8.92
C PHE A 11 -11.97 -0.72 -8.06
N VAL A 12 -11.81 -0.99 -6.77
CA VAL A 12 -11.12 -0.09 -5.85
C VAL A 12 -9.65 0.06 -6.24
N ARG A 13 -9.03 -1.05 -6.64
CA ARG A 13 -7.63 -1.04 -7.10
C ARG A 13 -7.45 -0.17 -8.34
N ASP A 14 -8.32 -0.31 -9.33
CA ASP A 14 -8.26 0.48 -10.56
C ASP A 14 -8.42 1.97 -10.28
N MET A 15 -9.30 2.35 -9.36
CA MET A 15 -9.49 3.74 -8.97
C MET A 15 -8.24 4.31 -8.30
N ALA A 16 -7.62 3.54 -7.41
CA ALA A 16 -6.40 3.97 -6.73
C ALA A 16 -5.25 4.14 -7.72
N VAL A 17 -5.08 3.16 -8.61
CA VAL A 17 -4.03 3.21 -9.63
C VAL A 17 -4.20 4.41 -10.53
N ALA A 18 -5.41 4.63 -11.05
CA ALA A 18 -5.69 5.78 -11.93
C ALA A 18 -5.42 7.11 -11.23
N GLY A 19 -5.86 7.25 -9.99
CA GLY A 19 -5.65 8.48 -9.23
C GLY A 19 -4.19 8.77 -8.95
N LEU A 20 -3.41 7.73 -8.64
CA LEU A 20 -1.97 7.87 -8.40
C LEU A 20 -1.21 8.19 -9.69
N GLU A 21 -1.55 7.53 -10.79
CA GLU A 21 -0.93 7.81 -12.09
C GLU A 21 -1.23 9.22 -12.56
N ASP A 22 -2.47 9.69 -12.37
CA ASP A 22 -2.85 11.07 -12.68
C ASP A 22 -2.05 12.08 -11.88
N ALA A 23 -1.63 11.72 -10.67
CA ALA A 23 -0.81 12.57 -9.82
C ALA A 23 0.70 12.48 -10.16
N GLY A 24 1.06 11.67 -11.15
CA GLY A 24 2.44 11.57 -11.63
C GLY A 24 3.26 10.45 -11.00
N TYR A 25 2.64 9.56 -10.22
CA TYR A 25 3.34 8.43 -9.63
C TYR A 25 3.40 7.24 -10.58
N GLU A 26 4.46 6.46 -10.46
CA GLU A 26 4.56 5.16 -11.12
C GLU A 26 3.94 4.12 -10.19
N VAL A 27 3.12 3.21 -10.72
CA VAL A 27 2.34 2.28 -9.89
C VAL A 27 2.59 0.83 -10.30
N MET A 28 2.81 -0.01 -9.30
CA MET A 28 2.72 -1.47 -9.44
C MET A 28 1.49 -1.95 -8.68
N GLU A 29 0.89 -3.03 -9.15
CA GLU A 29 -0.33 -3.58 -8.57
C GLU A 29 -0.14 -4.99 -8.06
N ALA A 30 -0.81 -5.31 -6.95
CA ALA A 30 -0.98 -6.67 -6.48
C ALA A 30 -2.44 -6.85 -6.05
N ALA A 31 -3.05 -7.95 -6.47
CA ALA A 31 -4.45 -8.25 -6.16
C ALA A 31 -4.61 -8.98 -4.83
N THR A 32 -3.54 -9.55 -4.29
CA THR A 32 -3.55 -10.29 -3.03
C THR A 32 -2.29 -9.99 -2.24
N GLY A 33 -2.34 -10.23 -0.94
CA GLY A 33 -1.15 -10.13 -0.10
C GLY A 33 -0.06 -11.10 -0.52
N GLY A 34 -0.45 -12.32 -0.93
CA GLY A 34 0.51 -13.30 -1.43
C GLY A 34 1.22 -12.84 -2.70
N GLN A 35 0.51 -12.18 -3.61
CA GLN A 35 1.11 -11.63 -4.81
C GLN A 35 2.12 -10.53 -4.46
N ALA A 36 1.78 -9.68 -3.49
CA ALA A 36 2.71 -8.64 -3.03
C ALA A 36 3.98 -9.24 -2.44
N LEU A 37 3.86 -10.33 -1.67
CA LEU A 37 5.01 -11.04 -1.12
C LEU A 37 5.87 -11.68 -2.20
N ARG A 38 5.25 -12.21 -3.25
CA ARG A 38 6.00 -12.77 -4.40
C ARG A 38 6.80 -11.70 -5.13
N LEU A 39 6.26 -10.49 -5.27
CA LEU A 39 6.99 -9.36 -5.85
C LEU A 39 8.21 -9.00 -4.99
N LEU A 40 8.06 -9.02 -3.68
CA LEU A 40 9.17 -8.78 -2.76
C LEU A 40 10.26 -9.85 -2.93
N GLN A 41 9.86 -11.11 -2.98
CA GLN A 41 10.79 -12.24 -3.15
C GLN A 41 11.52 -12.17 -4.50
N ALA A 42 10.86 -11.65 -5.53
CA ALA A 42 11.46 -11.45 -6.85
C ALA A 42 12.46 -10.28 -6.89
N GLY A 43 12.61 -9.55 -5.79
CA GLY A 43 13.56 -8.45 -5.70
C GLY A 43 13.06 -7.15 -6.30
N ILE A 44 11.75 -7.01 -6.51
CA ILE A 44 11.17 -5.79 -7.06
C ILE A 44 11.15 -4.72 -5.97
N ALA A 45 11.88 -3.63 -6.21
CA ALA A 45 11.94 -2.51 -5.27
C ALA A 45 10.82 -1.51 -5.55
N VAL A 46 10.24 -0.97 -4.48
CA VAL A 46 9.25 0.10 -4.56
C VAL A 46 9.63 1.19 -3.55
N ASP A 47 9.09 2.39 -3.76
CA ASP A 47 9.41 3.55 -2.92
C ASP A 47 8.38 3.78 -1.82
N ALA A 48 7.19 3.22 -1.97
CA ALA A 48 6.14 3.27 -0.95
C ALA A 48 5.16 2.12 -1.14
N LEU A 49 4.49 1.76 -0.07
CA LEU A 49 3.47 0.71 -0.05
C LEU A 49 2.13 1.33 0.34
N LEU A 50 1.11 1.10 -0.50
CA LEU A 50 -0.29 1.42 -0.20
C LEU A 50 -1.04 0.09 -0.18
N THR A 51 -1.53 -0.32 0.98
CA THR A 51 -2.15 -1.63 1.10
C THR A 51 -3.47 -1.59 1.87
N ASP A 52 -4.42 -2.39 1.42
CA ASP A 52 -5.56 -2.78 2.24
C ASP A 52 -5.08 -3.74 3.33
N ILE A 53 -5.89 -3.97 4.33
CA ILE A 53 -5.56 -4.86 5.45
C ILE A 53 -6.11 -6.25 5.22
N ARG A 54 -7.41 -6.37 4.92
CA ARG A 54 -8.05 -7.66 4.71
C ARG A 54 -7.96 -8.08 3.26
N MET A 55 -7.15 -9.10 3.01
CA MET A 55 -6.91 -9.62 1.66
C MET A 55 -6.66 -11.13 1.72
N PRO A 56 -6.90 -11.85 0.61
CA PRO A 56 -6.53 -13.27 0.52
C PRO A 56 -5.02 -13.47 0.66
N GLU A 57 -4.64 -14.61 1.17
CA GLU A 57 -3.27 -15.15 1.28
C GLU A 57 -2.44 -14.51 2.39
N ALA A 58 -2.39 -13.20 2.47
CA ALA A 58 -1.71 -12.48 3.55
C ALA A 58 -2.42 -11.14 3.76
N ASN A 59 -2.54 -10.69 4.99
CA ASN A 59 -3.15 -9.40 5.29
C ASN A 59 -2.14 -8.25 5.15
N GLY A 60 -2.65 -7.01 5.19
CA GLY A 60 -1.81 -5.83 5.00
C GLY A 60 -0.74 -5.64 6.07
N TRP A 61 -1.01 -6.06 7.30
CA TRP A 61 -0.01 -6.02 8.37
C TRP A 61 1.17 -6.91 8.05
N GLU A 62 0.91 -8.12 7.59
CA GLU A 62 1.92 -9.10 7.22
C GLU A 62 2.75 -8.64 6.03
N VAL A 63 2.09 -8.09 5.01
CA VAL A 63 2.76 -7.56 3.82
C VAL A 63 3.71 -6.42 4.20
N ALA A 64 3.22 -5.46 4.97
CA ALA A 64 4.03 -4.32 5.39
C ALA A 64 5.22 -4.73 6.23
N LYS A 65 5.02 -5.68 7.14
CA LYS A 65 6.11 -6.19 7.98
C LYS A 65 7.20 -6.84 7.13
N ALA A 66 6.82 -7.67 6.16
CA ALA A 66 7.77 -8.34 5.28
C ALA A 66 8.56 -7.33 4.45
N TYR A 67 7.88 -6.32 3.90
CA TYR A 67 8.56 -5.25 3.15
C TYR A 67 9.52 -4.45 4.03
N ARG A 68 9.14 -4.14 5.28
CA ARG A 68 10.00 -3.41 6.21
C ARG A 68 11.21 -4.20 6.68
N GLU A 69 11.13 -5.51 6.72
CA GLU A 69 12.29 -6.36 7.03
C GLU A 69 13.38 -6.21 5.97
N ARG A 70 12.99 -6.01 4.72
CA ARG A 70 13.93 -5.84 3.61
C ARG A 70 14.25 -4.38 3.33
N PHE A 71 13.28 -3.49 3.48
CA PHE A 71 13.42 -2.05 3.26
C PHE A 71 12.99 -1.31 4.54
N PRO A 72 13.91 -1.15 5.52
CA PRO A 72 13.54 -0.66 6.85
C PRO A 72 12.90 0.73 6.90
N ASP A 73 13.18 1.56 5.90
CA ASP A 73 12.65 2.93 5.84
C ASP A 73 11.47 3.09 4.89
N LEU A 74 10.93 2.01 4.36
CA LEU A 74 9.84 2.05 3.39
C LEU A 74 8.59 2.73 3.99
N PRO A 75 8.10 3.83 3.39
CA PRO A 75 6.85 4.42 3.81
C PRO A 75 5.67 3.49 3.55
N VAL A 76 4.77 3.35 4.52
CA VAL A 76 3.61 2.47 4.43
C VAL A 76 2.34 3.24 4.76
N LEU A 77 1.37 3.15 3.85
CA LEU A 77 0.04 3.68 4.03
C LEU A 77 -0.96 2.54 3.96
N TYR A 78 -1.70 2.36 5.04
CA TYR A 78 -2.79 1.38 5.10
C TYR A 78 -4.11 2.07 4.82
N VAL A 79 -4.97 1.43 4.02
CA VAL A 79 -6.35 1.87 3.83
C VAL A 79 -7.27 0.73 4.25
N THR A 80 -8.27 1.01 5.08
CA THR A 80 -9.13 -0.04 5.59
C THR A 80 -10.52 0.48 5.94
N GLY A 81 -11.54 -0.34 5.64
CA GLY A 81 -12.91 -0.09 6.09
C GLY A 81 -13.15 -0.59 7.51
N TYR A 82 -12.23 -1.38 8.02
CA TYR A 82 -12.40 -2.03 9.31
C TYR A 82 -11.05 -2.43 9.89
N ALA A 83 -10.70 -1.87 11.04
CA ALA A 83 -9.45 -2.21 11.71
C ALA A 83 -9.75 -2.61 13.16
N GLU A 84 -9.68 -3.91 13.45
CA GLU A 84 -9.89 -4.44 14.79
C GLU A 84 -8.64 -4.33 15.64
N GLN A 85 -7.60 -4.99 15.23
CA GLN A 85 -6.33 -5.02 15.97
C GLN A 85 -5.26 -4.41 15.09
N MET A 86 -5.00 -3.14 15.33
CA MET A 86 -4.01 -2.41 14.53
C MET A 86 -2.61 -2.89 14.87
N GLN A 87 -1.88 -3.29 13.83
CA GLN A 87 -0.50 -3.76 13.95
C GLN A 87 0.40 -3.05 12.92
N PRO A 88 0.35 -1.71 12.85
CA PRO A 88 1.12 -1.00 11.84
C PRO A 88 2.61 -1.10 12.14
N VAL A 89 3.41 -1.11 11.08
CA VAL A 89 4.85 -0.92 11.21
C VAL A 89 5.13 0.48 11.76
N PRO A 90 6.27 0.69 12.43
CA PRO A 90 6.60 2.03 12.94
C PRO A 90 6.51 3.11 11.85
N GLY A 91 5.80 4.19 12.15
CA GLY A 91 5.59 5.28 11.20
C GLY A 91 4.54 5.01 10.13
N GLY A 92 3.93 3.82 10.12
CA GLY A 92 2.86 3.52 9.18
C GLY A 92 1.63 4.38 9.45
N ILE A 93 1.00 4.84 8.37
CA ILE A 93 -0.18 5.71 8.44
C ILE A 93 -1.41 4.94 8.02
N ILE A 94 -2.53 5.15 8.73
CA ILE A 94 -3.79 4.46 8.47
C ILE A 94 -4.85 5.48 8.04
N ILE A 95 -5.48 5.21 6.90
CA ILE A 95 -6.62 6.00 6.41
C ILE A 95 -7.84 5.08 6.36
N SER A 96 -8.96 5.55 6.91
CA SER A 96 -10.22 4.80 6.90
C SER A 96 -10.95 4.92 5.56
N LYS A 97 -11.53 3.81 5.10
CA LYS A 97 -12.42 3.81 3.94
C LYS A 97 -13.81 4.31 4.36
N PRO A 98 -14.57 4.98 3.50
CA PRO A 98 -14.15 5.43 2.17
C PRO A 98 -13.17 6.59 2.28
N TYR A 99 -12.17 6.58 1.42
CA TYR A 99 -11.17 7.66 1.40
C TYR A 99 -11.24 8.44 0.09
N LYS A 100 -10.75 9.68 0.11
CA LYS A 100 -10.59 10.49 -1.09
C LYS A 100 -9.15 10.40 -1.55
N MET A 101 -8.94 10.40 -2.88
CA MET A 101 -7.58 10.38 -3.42
C MET A 101 -6.73 11.55 -2.92
N ALA A 102 -7.35 12.70 -2.66
CA ALA A 102 -6.64 13.84 -2.08
C ALA A 102 -5.99 13.52 -0.72
N GLN A 103 -6.60 12.67 0.09
CA GLN A 103 -6.03 12.23 1.37
C GLN A 103 -4.78 11.38 1.14
N VAL A 104 -4.87 10.42 0.23
CA VAL A 104 -3.75 9.53 -0.11
C VAL A 104 -2.60 10.35 -0.70
N ILE A 105 -2.87 11.20 -1.67
CA ILE A 105 -1.87 12.04 -2.32
C ILE A 105 -1.23 13.01 -1.33
N GLY A 106 -2.04 13.54 -0.40
CA GLY A 106 -1.53 14.42 0.66
C GLY A 106 -0.48 13.74 1.52
N VAL A 107 -0.70 12.47 1.88
CA VAL A 107 0.29 11.69 2.64
C VAL A 107 1.51 11.41 1.79
N LEU A 108 1.32 10.92 0.55
CA LEU A 108 2.42 10.56 -0.34
C LEU A 108 3.32 11.76 -0.66
N SER A 109 2.74 12.94 -0.79
CA SER A 109 3.51 14.15 -1.09
C SER A 109 4.50 14.50 0.02
N THR A 110 4.23 14.12 1.26
CA THR A 110 5.17 14.33 2.37
C THR A 110 6.37 13.40 2.28
N TRP A 111 6.24 12.27 1.58
CA TRP A 111 7.31 11.29 1.44
C TRP A 111 8.14 11.51 0.18
N ALA A 112 7.60 12.21 -0.81
CA ALA A 112 8.25 12.44 -2.10
C ALA A 112 9.19 13.64 -2.12
N ALA A 113 9.29 14.34 -1.02
CA ALA A 113 10.09 15.57 -0.93
C ALA A 113 11.60 15.30 -0.95
#